data_bf9e0e496159c5de5d62774b0e8f036f
#
_entry.id   bf9e0e496159c5de5d62774b0e8f036f
#
_cell.length_a   1.000
_cell.length_b   1.000
_cell.length_c   1.000
_cell.angle_alpha   90.00
_cell.angle_beta   90.00
_cell.angle_gamma   90.00
#
_symmetry.space_group_name_H-M   'P 1'
#
loop_
_entity.id
_entity.type
_entity.pdbx_description
1 polymer ?
#
loop_
_entity_poly.entity_id
_entity_poly.type
_entity_poly.pdbx_seq_one_letter_code
_entity_poly.pdbx_strand_id
1 'polypeptide(L)'
;MRDLLCQLASMTKDQIKQLIDRYLPGAGLVDTALKSVQLFRVTEPVPCVPAVYEPTVVAILGGSKEAILDGEHHVYDSNRYMVCPMTLPVEAGSPQASPETPLVGVMIALDPRIMRELAIEMETTSGALHKSDASPPQALTLADWDTDFTQALYRLVELLDNPVDTAILGPGRLRELYYAVLKGEASTAARRAFGVGNEIARTIDYLSTHLNEQVTIEDMADHVGMSRAVFHRRFKQATTISPLQFIKSMRLNNAAMKIAEGKTVSEAAWAVGYQSASQFSREFKRMYGQSPREWSHSAQASARLI
;
A
#
# COMPACT_ATOMS: atom_id res chain seq x y z
N MET A 1 -21.06 -19.35 19.91
CA MET A 1 -20.99 -17.91 19.53
C MET A 1 -19.79 -17.63 18.60
N ARG A 2 -18.56 -18.11 18.90
CA ARG A 2 -17.38 -17.94 18.04
C ARG A 2 -17.53 -18.60 16.66
N ASP A 3 -18.06 -19.82 16.63
CA ASP A 3 -18.30 -20.57 15.37
C ASP A 3 -19.35 -19.90 14.46
N LEU A 4 -20.41 -19.34 15.04
CA LEU A 4 -21.45 -18.62 14.30
C LEU A 4 -20.91 -17.32 13.68
N LEU A 5 -20.06 -16.59 14.41
CA LEU A 5 -19.41 -15.38 13.89
C LEU A 5 -18.42 -15.71 12.77
N CYS A 6 -17.69 -16.82 12.89
CA CYS A 6 -16.77 -17.29 11.86
C CYS A 6 -17.52 -17.71 10.59
N GLN A 7 -18.66 -18.38 10.70
CA GLN A 7 -19.54 -18.73 9.57
C GLN A 7 -20.13 -17.50 8.88
N LEU A 8 -20.61 -16.50 9.66
CA LEU A 8 -21.13 -15.25 9.11
C LEU A 8 -20.05 -14.46 8.37
N ALA A 9 -18.83 -14.41 8.89
CA ALA A 9 -17.71 -13.74 8.24
C ALA A 9 -17.31 -14.44 6.94
N SER A 10 -17.32 -15.78 6.90
CA SER A 10 -17.05 -16.55 5.68
C SER A 10 -18.11 -16.30 4.61
N MET A 11 -19.40 -16.36 4.96
CA MET A 11 -20.50 -16.07 4.03
C MET A 11 -20.40 -14.65 3.44
N THR A 12 -19.98 -13.67 4.26
CA THR A 12 -19.84 -12.29 3.79
C THR A 12 -18.66 -12.14 2.84
N LYS A 13 -17.54 -12.85 3.04
CA LYS A 13 -16.41 -12.87 2.10
C LYS A 13 -16.80 -13.45 0.75
N ASP A 14 -17.57 -14.54 0.76
CA ASP A 14 -18.09 -15.16 -0.47
C ASP A 14 -19.00 -14.20 -1.22
N GLN A 15 -19.85 -13.44 -0.53
CA GLN A 15 -20.69 -12.40 -1.11
C GLN A 15 -19.86 -11.28 -1.75
N ILE A 16 -18.82 -10.79 -1.05
CA ILE A 16 -17.89 -9.79 -1.60
C ILE A 16 -17.24 -10.34 -2.88
N LYS A 17 -16.77 -11.59 -2.84
CA LYS A 17 -16.15 -12.22 -4.00
C LYS A 17 -17.12 -12.32 -5.18
N GLN A 18 -18.37 -12.72 -4.95
CA GLN A 18 -19.41 -12.75 -5.99
C GLN A 18 -19.71 -11.38 -6.60
N LEU A 19 -19.70 -10.31 -5.79
CA LEU A 19 -19.80 -8.94 -6.28
C LEU A 19 -18.64 -8.62 -7.21
N ILE A 20 -17.40 -8.90 -6.79
CA ILE A 20 -16.20 -8.65 -7.62
C ILE A 20 -16.25 -9.48 -8.91
N ASP A 21 -16.64 -10.76 -8.84
CA ASP A 21 -16.75 -11.65 -10.00
C ASP A 21 -17.72 -11.11 -11.07
N ARG A 22 -18.77 -10.37 -10.66
CA ARG A 22 -19.70 -9.70 -11.58
C ARG A 22 -19.08 -8.47 -12.24
N TYR A 23 -18.32 -7.67 -11.48
CA TYR A 23 -17.67 -6.46 -12.00
C TYR A 23 -16.44 -6.74 -12.85
N LEU A 24 -15.71 -7.79 -12.50
CA LEU A 24 -14.42 -8.14 -13.12
C LEU A 24 -14.38 -9.65 -13.39
N PRO A 25 -15.13 -10.12 -14.41
CA PRO A 25 -15.18 -11.54 -14.75
C PRO A 25 -13.87 -12.09 -15.32
N GLY A 26 -13.01 -11.26 -15.89
CA GLY A 26 -11.71 -11.60 -16.47
C GLY A 26 -10.53 -11.00 -15.71
N ALA A 27 -9.32 -11.33 -16.15
CA ALA A 27 -8.10 -10.70 -15.62
C ALA A 27 -8.08 -9.20 -15.89
N GLY A 28 -7.60 -8.42 -14.93
CA GLY A 28 -7.47 -6.97 -15.06
C GLY A 28 -7.48 -6.23 -13.74
N LEU A 29 -7.34 -4.91 -13.86
CA LEU A 29 -7.48 -3.92 -12.79
C LEU A 29 -8.56 -2.93 -13.24
N VAL A 30 -9.55 -2.69 -12.39
CA VAL A 30 -10.68 -1.80 -12.68
C VAL A 30 -10.79 -0.73 -11.62
N ASP A 31 -10.74 0.52 -12.06
CA ASP A 31 -11.12 1.66 -11.23
C ASP A 31 -12.63 1.69 -11.07
N THR A 32 -13.09 1.81 -9.83
CA THR A 32 -14.53 1.94 -9.56
C THR A 32 -14.96 3.41 -9.60
N ALA A 33 -16.27 3.64 -9.50
CA ALA A 33 -16.82 5.00 -9.35
C ALA A 33 -16.32 5.70 -8.04
N LEU A 34 -15.83 4.95 -7.07
CA LEU A 34 -15.10 5.46 -5.90
C LEU A 34 -13.61 5.47 -6.22
N LYS A 35 -13.04 6.64 -6.48
CA LYS A 35 -11.64 6.81 -6.89
C LYS A 35 -10.61 6.13 -5.95
N SER A 36 -10.99 5.91 -4.70
CA SER A 36 -10.13 5.23 -3.71
C SER A 36 -10.25 3.71 -3.74
N VAL A 37 -11.10 3.13 -4.58
CA VAL A 37 -11.40 1.70 -4.60
C VAL A 37 -11.13 1.13 -5.98
N GLN A 38 -10.24 0.15 -6.04
CA GLN A 38 -9.93 -0.60 -7.26
C GLN A 38 -10.17 -2.08 -7.03
N LEU A 39 -10.72 -2.77 -8.04
CA LEU A 39 -10.88 -4.21 -8.06
C LEU A 39 -9.81 -4.82 -8.96
N PHE A 40 -9.25 -5.94 -8.57
CA PHE A 40 -8.25 -6.62 -9.37
C PHE A 40 -8.46 -8.14 -9.42
N ARG A 41 -8.09 -8.70 -10.58
CA ARG A 41 -8.03 -10.15 -10.83
C ARG A 41 -6.78 -10.47 -11.65
N VAL A 42 -5.97 -11.39 -11.14
CA VAL A 42 -4.77 -11.88 -11.83
C VAL A 42 -4.90 -13.39 -12.00
N THR A 43 -4.82 -13.85 -13.25
CA THR A 43 -5.02 -15.27 -13.63
C THR A 43 -3.75 -15.95 -14.08
N GLU A 44 -2.64 -15.21 -14.13
CA GLU A 44 -1.33 -15.74 -14.53
C GLU A 44 -0.28 -15.37 -13.48
N PRO A 45 0.80 -16.17 -13.36
CA PRO A 45 1.88 -15.85 -12.43
C PRO A 45 2.52 -14.50 -12.74
N VAL A 46 2.52 -13.60 -11.75
CA VAL A 46 3.22 -12.31 -11.82
C VAL A 46 4.38 -12.35 -10.82
N PRO A 47 5.64 -12.32 -11.29
CA PRO A 47 6.79 -12.28 -10.39
C PRO A 47 6.77 -11.00 -9.54
N CYS A 48 7.43 -11.01 -8.38
CA CYS A 48 7.61 -9.80 -7.60
C CYS A 48 8.48 -8.82 -8.38
N VAL A 49 7.94 -7.63 -8.64
CA VAL A 49 8.58 -6.55 -9.38
C VAL A 49 8.59 -5.28 -8.54
N PRO A 50 9.55 -4.36 -8.79
CA PRO A 50 9.60 -3.07 -8.12
C PRO A 50 8.30 -2.30 -8.24
N ALA A 51 7.76 -1.90 -7.10
CA ALA A 51 6.54 -1.11 -6.97
C ALA A 51 6.69 -0.08 -5.85
N VAL A 52 5.80 0.90 -5.84
CA VAL A 52 5.64 1.82 -4.72
C VAL A 52 4.22 1.65 -4.19
N TYR A 53 4.10 1.25 -2.94
CA TYR A 53 2.82 1.25 -2.26
C TYR A 53 2.57 2.63 -1.69
N GLU A 54 1.47 3.23 -2.09
CA GLU A 54 0.86 4.38 -1.42
C GLU A 54 0.07 3.91 -0.18
N PRO A 55 -0.33 4.80 0.72
CA PRO A 55 -1.19 4.43 1.84
C PRO A 55 -2.43 3.67 1.36
N THR A 56 -2.52 2.39 1.71
CA THR A 56 -3.54 1.49 1.16
C THR A 56 -3.89 0.33 2.09
N VAL A 57 -5.09 -0.20 1.89
CA VAL A 57 -5.51 -1.52 2.36
C VAL A 57 -5.67 -2.43 1.15
N VAL A 58 -5.14 -3.64 1.23
CA VAL A 58 -5.35 -4.67 0.21
C VAL A 58 -6.03 -5.87 0.84
N ALA A 59 -7.24 -6.16 0.39
CA ALA A 59 -8.07 -7.26 0.85
C ALA A 59 -8.16 -8.33 -0.24
N ILE A 60 -7.65 -9.54 0.04
CA ILE A 60 -7.63 -10.67 -0.88
C ILE A 60 -8.84 -11.56 -0.61
N LEU A 61 -9.60 -11.89 -1.64
CA LEU A 61 -10.78 -12.78 -1.60
C LEU A 61 -10.49 -14.16 -2.22
N GLY A 62 -9.40 -14.30 -2.95
CA GLY A 62 -8.95 -15.55 -3.56
C GLY A 62 -7.50 -15.46 -4.01
N GLY A 63 -6.78 -16.58 -3.98
CA GLY A 63 -5.35 -16.61 -4.27
C GLY A 63 -4.49 -15.98 -3.18
N SER A 64 -3.26 -15.64 -3.52
CA SER A 64 -2.30 -14.98 -2.61
C SER A 64 -1.49 -13.92 -3.33
N LYS A 65 -1.09 -12.90 -2.59
CA LYS A 65 -0.20 -11.82 -3.05
C LYS A 65 1.05 -11.78 -2.16
N GLU A 66 2.16 -11.42 -2.76
CA GLU A 66 3.44 -11.27 -2.07
C GLU A 66 3.94 -9.84 -2.17
N ALA A 67 4.45 -9.31 -1.06
CA ALA A 67 5.20 -8.07 -1.01
C ALA A 67 6.53 -8.29 -0.29
N ILE A 68 7.62 -7.78 -0.85
CA ILE A 68 8.96 -7.88 -0.28
C ILE A 68 9.40 -6.47 0.12
N LEU A 69 9.71 -6.31 1.40
CA LEU A 69 10.22 -5.05 1.97
C LEU A 69 11.56 -5.34 2.66
N ASP A 70 12.64 -4.73 2.15
CA ASP A 70 14.00 -4.91 2.67
C ASP A 70 14.43 -6.40 2.78
N GLY A 71 14.00 -7.22 1.81
CA GLY A 71 14.24 -8.66 1.78
C GLY A 71 13.33 -9.50 2.67
N GLU A 72 12.45 -8.90 3.46
CA GLU A 72 11.43 -9.60 4.23
C GLU A 72 10.20 -9.86 3.37
N HIS A 73 9.78 -11.13 3.30
CA HIS A 73 8.64 -11.58 2.50
C HIS A 73 7.35 -11.55 3.32
N HIS A 74 6.37 -10.81 2.82
CA HIS A 74 5.02 -10.73 3.37
C HIS A 74 4.04 -11.38 2.40
N VAL A 75 3.60 -12.59 2.70
CA VAL A 75 2.57 -13.29 1.91
C VAL A 75 1.23 -13.13 2.61
N TYR A 76 0.22 -12.71 1.86
CA TYR A 76 -1.13 -12.52 2.36
C TYR A 76 -2.18 -13.02 1.36
N ASP A 77 -3.28 -13.53 1.91
CA ASP A 77 -4.33 -14.23 1.22
C ASP A 77 -5.71 -13.86 1.79
N SER A 78 -6.73 -14.68 1.56
CA SER A 78 -8.08 -14.46 2.07
C SER A 78 -8.21 -14.55 3.60
N ASN A 79 -7.17 -14.91 4.35
CA ASN A 79 -7.21 -14.97 5.81
C ASN A 79 -6.80 -13.63 6.44
N ARG A 80 -5.88 -12.91 5.80
CA ARG A 80 -5.36 -11.64 6.31
C ARG A 80 -5.37 -10.56 5.25
N TYR A 81 -5.84 -9.37 5.61
CA TYR A 81 -5.69 -8.19 4.76
C TYR A 81 -4.38 -7.45 5.11
N MET A 82 -3.84 -6.75 4.13
CA MET A 82 -2.63 -5.97 4.28
C MET A 82 -2.98 -4.50 4.48
N VAL A 83 -2.32 -3.85 5.43
CA VAL A 83 -2.36 -2.39 5.64
C VAL A 83 -0.97 -1.82 5.44
N CYS A 84 -0.84 -0.92 4.50
CA CYS A 84 0.33 -0.09 4.27
C CYS A 84 -0.05 1.35 4.61
N PRO A 85 0.33 1.89 5.78
CA PRO A 85 -0.15 3.20 6.23
C PRO A 85 0.69 4.37 5.73
N MET A 86 1.76 4.13 4.99
CA MET A 86 2.68 5.14 4.46
C MET A 86 3.24 4.69 3.11
N THR A 87 3.73 5.64 2.32
CA THR A 87 4.36 5.33 1.03
C THR A 87 5.64 4.53 1.21
N LEU A 88 5.77 3.38 0.54
CA LEU A 88 6.90 2.45 0.68
C LEU A 88 7.39 1.91 -0.66
N PRO A 89 8.72 1.84 -0.86
CA PRO A 89 9.29 1.07 -1.96
C PRO A 89 9.26 -0.42 -1.61
N VAL A 90 8.59 -1.22 -2.42
CA VAL A 90 8.45 -2.67 -2.25
C VAL A 90 8.77 -3.40 -3.57
N GLU A 91 8.94 -4.70 -3.51
CA GLU A 91 8.71 -5.56 -4.66
C GLU A 91 7.40 -6.30 -4.42
N ALA A 92 6.52 -6.36 -5.40
CA ALA A 92 5.20 -6.97 -5.21
C ALA A 92 4.80 -7.81 -6.42
N GLY A 93 4.07 -8.89 -6.17
CA GLY A 93 3.63 -9.81 -7.20
C GLY A 93 2.60 -10.82 -6.69
N SER A 94 2.28 -11.76 -7.58
CA SER A 94 1.41 -12.90 -7.30
C SER A 94 1.93 -14.13 -8.07
N PRO A 95 3.10 -14.66 -7.67
CA PRO A 95 3.78 -15.71 -8.44
C PRO A 95 3.00 -17.02 -8.48
N GLN A 96 2.00 -17.20 -7.62
CA GLN A 96 1.17 -18.40 -7.53
C GLN A 96 -0.20 -18.26 -8.21
N ALA A 97 -0.48 -17.10 -8.82
CA ALA A 97 -1.74 -16.92 -9.52
C ALA A 97 -1.85 -17.84 -10.75
N SER A 98 -3.01 -18.41 -10.96
CA SER A 98 -3.32 -19.24 -12.12
C SER A 98 -4.81 -19.10 -12.49
N PRO A 99 -5.25 -19.59 -13.67
CA PRO A 99 -6.66 -19.62 -14.01
C PRO A 99 -7.53 -20.38 -13.00
N GLU A 100 -6.99 -21.45 -12.38
CA GLU A 100 -7.69 -22.28 -11.39
C GLU A 100 -7.72 -21.63 -10.01
N THR A 101 -6.66 -20.88 -9.67
CA THR A 101 -6.49 -20.17 -8.39
C THR A 101 -6.14 -18.70 -8.63
N PRO A 102 -7.07 -17.92 -9.21
CA PRO A 102 -6.80 -16.52 -9.52
C PRO A 102 -6.63 -15.70 -8.24
N LEU A 103 -5.69 -14.77 -8.27
CA LEU A 103 -5.66 -13.70 -7.27
C LEU A 103 -6.83 -12.77 -7.53
N VAL A 104 -7.71 -12.60 -6.55
CA VAL A 104 -8.87 -11.69 -6.61
C VAL A 104 -8.90 -10.84 -5.37
N GLY A 105 -9.09 -9.54 -5.52
CA GLY A 105 -9.14 -8.67 -4.36
C GLY A 105 -9.57 -7.23 -4.64
N VAL A 106 -9.55 -6.46 -3.56
CA VAL A 106 -9.87 -5.04 -3.53
C VAL A 106 -8.68 -4.29 -2.98
N MET A 107 -8.31 -3.21 -3.64
CA MET A 107 -7.35 -2.23 -3.14
C MET A 107 -8.08 -0.94 -2.80
N ILE A 108 -7.88 -0.45 -1.57
CA ILE A 108 -8.53 0.76 -1.06
C ILE A 108 -7.44 1.74 -0.63
N ALA A 109 -7.31 2.85 -1.35
CA ALA A 109 -6.42 3.92 -0.94
C ALA A 109 -6.89 4.54 0.38
N LEU A 110 -5.96 4.77 1.30
CA LEU A 110 -6.22 5.43 2.57
C LEU A 110 -5.99 6.94 2.41
N ASP A 111 -7.02 7.75 2.63
CA ASP A 111 -6.86 9.21 2.69
C ASP A 111 -6.21 9.59 4.03
N PRO A 112 -4.97 10.11 4.03
CA PRO A 112 -4.26 10.41 5.28
C PRO A 112 -4.97 11.49 6.12
N ARG A 113 -5.74 12.37 5.48
CA ARG A 113 -6.51 13.41 6.17
C ARG A 113 -7.66 12.79 6.95
N ILE A 114 -8.47 11.95 6.30
CA ILE A 114 -9.62 11.29 6.94
C ILE A 114 -9.14 10.32 8.03
N MET A 115 -8.06 9.58 7.77
CA MET A 115 -7.45 8.69 8.76
C MET A 115 -6.99 9.44 10.01
N ARG A 116 -6.38 10.62 9.84
CA ARG A 116 -5.94 11.47 10.95
C ARG A 116 -7.12 12.04 11.73
N GLU A 117 -8.13 12.55 11.04
CA GLU A 117 -9.36 13.04 11.67
C GLU A 117 -10.00 11.95 12.54
N LEU A 118 -10.14 10.73 12.02
CA LEU A 118 -10.68 9.59 12.75
C LEU A 118 -9.81 9.20 13.95
N ALA A 119 -8.49 9.17 13.80
CA ALA A 119 -7.59 8.82 14.90
C ALA A 119 -7.73 9.83 16.06
N ILE A 120 -7.80 11.13 15.78
CA ILE A 120 -8.00 12.19 16.78
C ILE A 120 -9.38 12.05 17.43
N GLU A 121 -10.44 11.84 16.65
CA GLU A 121 -11.81 11.69 17.13
C GLU A 121 -11.94 10.48 18.07
N MET A 122 -11.28 9.37 17.74
CA MET A 122 -11.23 8.17 18.58
C MET A 122 -10.51 8.44 19.91
N GLU A 123 -9.38 9.15 19.90
CA GLU A 123 -8.64 9.52 21.12
C GLU A 123 -9.46 10.43 22.02
N THR A 124 -10.10 11.45 21.46
CA THR A 124 -10.91 12.40 22.23
C THR A 124 -12.17 11.78 22.82
N THR A 125 -12.81 10.87 22.08
CA THR A 125 -14.06 10.21 22.52
C THR A 125 -13.80 9.14 23.58
N SER A 126 -12.69 8.39 23.47
CA SER A 126 -12.37 7.32 24.41
C SER A 126 -11.81 7.81 25.75
N GLY A 127 -11.43 9.10 25.85
CA GLY A 127 -10.75 9.66 27.02
C GLY A 127 -9.38 9.02 27.33
N ALA A 128 -9.00 8.02 26.57
CA ALA A 128 -7.72 7.36 26.67
C ALA A 128 -6.73 8.09 25.79
N LEU A 129 -6.01 9.06 26.36
CA LEU A 129 -4.68 9.39 25.84
C LEU A 129 -3.90 8.07 25.86
N HIS A 130 -3.86 7.37 24.73
CA HIS A 130 -2.98 6.24 24.59
C HIS A 130 -1.57 6.78 24.84
N LYS A 131 -0.98 6.43 26.00
CA LYS A 131 0.44 6.62 26.21
C LYS A 131 1.09 6.04 24.97
N SER A 132 1.82 6.88 24.24
CA SER A 132 2.61 6.48 23.09
C SER A 132 3.42 5.25 23.50
N ASP A 133 2.90 4.07 23.16
CA ASP A 133 3.63 2.84 23.36
C ASP A 133 4.89 2.97 22.49
N ALA A 134 6.06 2.80 23.09
CA ALA A 134 7.35 3.19 22.49
C ALA A 134 7.77 2.31 21.28
N SER A 135 6.90 1.40 20.85
CA SER A 135 7.17 0.56 19.70
C SER A 135 7.05 1.34 18.38
N PRO A 136 7.96 1.13 17.43
CA PRO A 136 7.94 1.84 16.15
C PRO A 136 6.69 1.52 15.34
N PRO A 137 6.21 2.46 14.49
CA PRO A 137 5.18 2.14 13.51
C PRO A 137 5.70 1.04 12.57
N GLN A 138 4.86 0.07 12.25
CA GLN A 138 5.20 -0.94 11.24
C GLN A 138 4.81 -0.40 9.87
N ALA A 139 5.75 -0.46 8.95
CA ALA A 139 5.59 0.02 7.60
C ALA A 139 4.54 -0.77 6.79
N LEU A 140 4.45 -2.06 7.05
CA LEU A 140 3.48 -2.99 6.46
C LEU A 140 2.95 -3.90 7.56
N THR A 141 1.63 -4.06 7.64
CA THR A 141 0.99 -4.89 8.67
C THR A 141 -0.02 -5.83 8.01
N LEU A 142 0.02 -7.09 8.41
CA LEU A 142 -1.00 -8.08 8.07
C LEU A 142 -1.93 -8.24 9.27
N ALA A 143 -3.23 -8.11 9.05
CA ALA A 143 -4.27 -8.22 10.07
C ALA A 143 -5.29 -9.28 9.69
N ASP A 144 -5.75 -10.05 10.65
CA ASP A 144 -6.82 -11.00 10.44
C ASP A 144 -8.14 -10.27 10.15
N TRP A 145 -8.99 -10.88 9.35
CA TRP A 145 -10.30 -10.33 9.05
C TRP A 145 -11.20 -10.45 10.28
N ASP A 146 -11.53 -9.33 10.87
CA ASP A 146 -12.58 -9.25 11.89
C ASP A 146 -13.97 -8.96 11.28
N THR A 147 -15.00 -9.03 12.11
CA THR A 147 -16.39 -8.80 11.69
C THR A 147 -16.62 -7.36 11.23
N ASP A 148 -16.02 -6.38 11.93
CA ASP A 148 -16.21 -4.96 11.64
C ASP A 148 -15.61 -4.61 10.26
N PHE A 149 -14.38 -5.06 10.00
CA PHE A 149 -13.73 -4.87 8.71
C PHE A 149 -14.47 -5.57 7.58
N THR A 150 -14.85 -6.84 7.79
CA THR A 150 -15.58 -7.64 6.78
C THR A 150 -16.91 -6.99 6.39
N GLN A 151 -17.68 -6.54 7.38
CA GLN A 151 -18.97 -5.88 7.16
C GLN A 151 -18.81 -4.50 6.50
N ALA A 152 -17.82 -3.73 6.91
CA ALA A 152 -17.54 -2.44 6.30
C ALA A 152 -17.13 -2.58 4.83
N LEU A 153 -16.28 -3.57 4.52
CA LEU A 153 -15.88 -3.84 3.14
C LEU A 153 -17.06 -4.33 2.29
N TYR A 154 -17.89 -5.23 2.81
CA TYR A 154 -19.09 -5.68 2.11
C TYR A 154 -20.01 -4.51 1.73
N ARG A 155 -20.36 -3.66 2.71
CA ARG A 155 -21.20 -2.47 2.46
C ARG A 155 -20.59 -1.47 1.49
N LEU A 156 -19.26 -1.38 1.44
CA LEU A 156 -18.54 -0.54 0.48
C LEU A 156 -18.64 -1.10 -0.93
N VAL A 157 -18.37 -2.41 -1.10
CA VAL A 157 -18.36 -3.07 -2.42
C VAL A 157 -19.79 -3.21 -2.98
N GLU A 158 -20.78 -3.44 -2.13
CA GLU A 158 -22.19 -3.53 -2.52
C GLU A 158 -22.70 -2.23 -3.20
N LEU A 159 -22.19 -1.06 -2.80
CA LEU A 159 -22.56 0.23 -3.41
C LEU A 159 -22.16 0.33 -4.88
N LEU A 160 -21.17 -0.42 -5.33
CA LEU A 160 -20.64 -0.32 -6.69
C LEU A 160 -21.71 -0.69 -7.75
N ASP A 161 -22.74 -1.45 -7.37
CA ASP A 161 -23.86 -1.80 -8.25
C ASP A 161 -24.76 -0.61 -8.63
N ASN A 162 -24.72 0.48 -7.83
CA ASN A 162 -25.56 1.66 -8.04
C ASN A 162 -24.75 2.94 -8.03
N PRO A 163 -24.56 3.63 -9.16
CA PRO A 163 -23.78 4.87 -9.22
C PRO A 163 -24.30 6.00 -8.33
N VAL A 164 -25.62 6.09 -8.12
CA VAL A 164 -26.22 7.12 -7.24
C VAL A 164 -25.88 6.84 -5.79
N ASP A 165 -26.07 5.59 -5.34
CA ASP A 165 -25.73 5.18 -3.98
C ASP A 165 -24.22 5.30 -3.74
N THR A 166 -23.41 4.96 -4.73
CA THR A 166 -21.96 5.13 -4.69
C THR A 166 -21.56 6.59 -4.47
N ALA A 167 -22.19 7.52 -5.21
CA ALA A 167 -21.89 8.95 -5.10
C ALA A 167 -22.30 9.54 -3.73
N ILE A 168 -23.45 9.10 -3.21
CA ILE A 168 -24.03 9.67 -1.98
C ILE A 168 -23.47 8.99 -0.73
N LEU A 169 -23.44 7.68 -0.69
CA LEU A 169 -23.07 6.89 0.49
C LEU A 169 -21.58 6.52 0.54
N GLY A 170 -20.91 6.49 -0.62
CA GLY A 170 -19.52 6.03 -0.75
C GLY A 170 -18.53 6.69 0.22
N PRO A 171 -18.51 8.03 0.36
CA PRO A 171 -17.63 8.69 1.33
C PRO A 171 -17.86 8.24 2.77
N GLY A 172 -19.12 8.03 3.16
CA GLY A 172 -19.47 7.51 4.49
C GLY A 172 -19.02 6.05 4.69
N ARG A 173 -19.14 5.20 3.67
CA ARG A 173 -18.68 3.80 3.72
C ARG A 173 -17.15 3.68 3.74
N LEU A 174 -16.45 4.54 3.01
CA LEU A 174 -14.99 4.65 3.13
C LEU A 174 -14.57 5.03 4.55
N ARG A 175 -15.22 6.03 5.14
CA ARG A 175 -14.95 6.44 6.52
C ARG A 175 -15.22 5.31 7.51
N GLU A 176 -16.30 4.53 7.32
CA GLU A 176 -16.62 3.33 8.12
C GLU A 176 -15.51 2.28 8.03
N LEU A 177 -15.02 1.98 6.81
CA LEU A 177 -13.91 1.05 6.60
C LEU A 177 -12.61 1.54 7.26
N TYR A 178 -12.29 2.82 7.11
CA TYR A 178 -11.11 3.41 7.76
C TYR A 178 -11.20 3.32 9.29
N TYR A 179 -12.38 3.53 9.84
CA TYR A 179 -12.62 3.35 11.28
C TYR A 179 -12.41 1.88 11.69
N ALA A 180 -12.91 0.92 10.92
CA ALA A 180 -12.68 -0.51 11.19
C ALA A 180 -11.18 -0.86 11.20
N VAL A 181 -10.40 -0.34 10.24
CA VAL A 181 -8.92 -0.50 10.23
C VAL A 181 -8.27 0.11 11.46
N LEU A 182 -8.69 1.31 11.90
CA LEU A 182 -8.16 1.97 13.10
C LEU A 182 -8.59 1.31 14.41
N LYS A 183 -9.63 0.49 14.41
CA LYS A 183 -10.16 -0.25 15.57
C LYS A 183 -9.62 -1.68 15.64
N GLY A 184 -9.42 -2.34 14.49
CA GLY A 184 -9.04 -3.76 14.37
C GLY A 184 -7.58 -4.07 14.73
N GLU A 185 -7.09 -5.24 14.33
CA GLU A 185 -5.72 -5.69 14.64
C GLU A 185 -4.62 -4.80 14.08
N ALA A 186 -4.84 -4.18 12.91
CA ALA A 186 -3.91 -3.21 12.33
C ALA A 186 -3.88 -1.86 13.08
N SER A 187 -4.73 -1.69 14.10
CA SER A 187 -4.95 -0.41 14.80
C SER A 187 -3.66 0.23 15.32
N THR A 188 -2.76 -0.55 15.88
CA THR A 188 -1.51 -0.02 16.45
C THR A 188 -0.63 0.62 15.36
N ALA A 189 -0.43 -0.06 14.23
CA ALA A 189 0.35 0.47 13.10
C ALA A 189 -0.35 1.67 12.46
N ALA A 190 -1.66 1.53 12.16
CA ALA A 190 -2.44 2.58 11.52
C ALA A 190 -2.55 3.85 12.40
N ARG A 191 -2.88 3.73 13.70
CA ARG A 191 -2.95 4.89 14.60
C ARG A 191 -1.60 5.58 14.78
N ARG A 192 -0.49 4.84 14.80
CA ARG A 192 0.85 5.43 14.85
C ARG A 192 1.21 6.15 13.56
N ALA A 193 0.77 5.61 12.42
CA ALA A 193 1.02 6.24 11.13
C ALA A 193 0.18 7.51 10.91
N PHE A 194 -1.05 7.55 11.39
CA PHE A 194 -1.96 8.67 11.17
C PHE A 194 -2.23 9.54 12.40
N GLY A 195 -1.83 9.10 13.60
CA GLY A 195 -2.03 9.83 14.86
C GLY A 195 -1.19 11.11 14.99
N VAL A 196 -1.41 11.83 16.09
CA VAL A 196 -0.66 13.05 16.41
C VAL A 196 0.82 12.70 16.65
N GLY A 197 1.75 13.46 16.05
CA GLY A 197 3.20 13.28 16.25
C GLY A 197 3.87 12.31 15.28
N ASN A 198 3.22 12.02 14.14
CA ASN A 198 3.83 11.17 13.12
C ASN A 198 4.70 11.96 12.14
N GLU A 199 5.83 12.44 12.63
CA GLU A 199 6.80 13.19 11.85
C GLU A 199 7.41 12.35 10.74
N ILE A 200 7.61 11.04 10.96
CA ILE A 200 8.24 10.15 9.96
C ILE A 200 7.32 9.95 8.74
N ALA A 201 6.02 9.68 8.95
CA ALA A 201 5.10 9.54 7.81
C ALA A 201 4.95 10.86 7.03
N ARG A 202 4.94 12.01 7.71
CA ARG A 202 4.96 13.33 7.04
C ARG A 202 6.22 13.54 6.21
N THR A 203 7.37 13.11 6.71
CA THR A 203 8.63 13.19 5.96
C THR A 203 8.60 12.27 4.74
N ILE A 204 8.05 11.06 4.88
CA ILE A 204 7.90 10.11 3.76
C ILE A 204 6.97 10.68 2.69
N ASP A 205 5.85 11.27 3.08
CA ASP A 205 4.90 11.93 2.18
C ASP A 205 5.58 13.09 1.42
N TYR A 206 6.30 13.94 2.13
CA TYR A 206 7.10 15.00 1.51
C TYR A 206 8.13 14.44 0.53
N LEU A 207 8.89 13.41 0.92
CA LEU A 207 9.88 12.78 0.05
C LEU A 207 9.27 12.17 -1.20
N SER A 208 8.11 11.52 -1.09
CA SER A 208 7.46 10.86 -2.23
C SER A 208 7.10 11.85 -3.35
N THR A 209 6.79 13.08 -2.98
CA THR A 209 6.43 14.16 -3.91
C THR A 209 7.63 14.98 -4.40
N HIS A 210 8.81 14.86 -3.75
CA HIS A 210 10.03 15.64 -4.05
C HIS A 210 11.23 14.75 -4.42
N LEU A 211 10.98 13.58 -5.02
CA LEU A 211 12.05 12.62 -5.37
C LEU A 211 13.07 13.16 -6.37
N ASN A 212 12.68 14.12 -7.20
CA ASN A 212 13.55 14.78 -8.17
C ASN A 212 14.48 15.82 -7.54
N GLU A 213 14.26 16.20 -6.30
CA GLU A 213 15.06 17.21 -5.59
C GLU A 213 16.22 16.56 -4.83
N GLN A 214 17.27 17.38 -4.57
CA GLN A 214 18.42 16.98 -3.77
C GLN A 214 18.11 17.18 -2.27
N VAL A 215 17.26 16.28 -1.71
CA VAL A 215 16.92 16.32 -0.29
C VAL A 215 17.98 15.58 0.52
N THR A 216 18.57 16.25 1.50
CA THR A 216 19.56 15.67 2.43
C THR A 216 18.88 15.09 3.68
N ILE A 217 19.63 14.27 4.44
CA ILE A 217 19.12 13.74 5.72
C ILE A 217 18.94 14.88 6.74
N GLU A 218 19.80 15.88 6.67
CA GLU A 218 19.72 17.10 7.46
C GLU A 218 18.41 17.85 7.19
N ASP A 219 18.09 18.10 5.93
CA ASP A 219 16.83 18.77 5.53
C ASP A 219 15.60 18.02 6.05
N MET A 220 15.62 16.68 5.97
CA MET A 220 14.54 15.85 6.48
C MET A 220 14.41 15.92 8.01
N ALA A 221 15.51 15.88 8.72
CA ALA A 221 15.54 15.95 10.18
C ALA A 221 15.06 17.33 10.67
N ASP A 222 15.50 18.40 10.01
CA ASP A 222 15.12 19.79 10.31
C ASP A 222 13.64 20.03 10.01
N HIS A 223 13.12 19.46 8.91
CA HIS A 223 11.69 19.54 8.55
C HIS A 223 10.75 19.05 9.67
N VAL A 224 11.22 18.10 10.48
CA VAL A 224 10.44 17.49 11.57
C VAL A 224 10.98 17.85 12.96
N GLY A 225 11.91 18.80 13.05
CA GLY A 225 12.45 19.30 14.32
C GLY A 225 13.25 18.25 15.11
N MET A 226 13.91 17.32 14.43
CA MET A 226 14.71 16.26 15.05
C MET A 226 16.20 16.45 14.78
N SER A 227 17.06 16.01 15.71
CA SER A 227 18.46 15.84 15.38
C SER A 227 18.63 14.68 14.37
N ARG A 228 19.65 14.75 13.53
CA ARG A 228 19.98 13.72 12.53
C ARG A 228 20.01 12.31 13.12
N ALA A 229 20.59 12.12 14.30
CA ALA A 229 20.71 10.82 14.96
C ALA A 229 19.33 10.27 15.40
N VAL A 230 18.47 11.13 15.94
CA VAL A 230 17.11 10.78 16.36
C VAL A 230 16.27 10.45 15.15
N PHE A 231 16.33 11.29 14.11
CA PHE A 231 15.64 11.09 12.86
C PHE A 231 16.02 9.74 12.22
N HIS A 232 17.31 9.49 12.04
CA HIS A 232 17.81 8.24 11.43
C HIS A 232 17.30 7.00 12.18
N ARG A 233 17.36 7.01 13.52
CA ARG A 233 16.87 5.90 14.36
C ARG A 233 15.37 5.69 14.20
N ARG A 234 14.56 6.77 14.36
CA ARG A 234 13.09 6.68 14.24
C ARG A 234 12.65 6.30 12.86
N PHE A 235 13.30 6.83 11.83
CA PHE A 235 13.01 6.49 10.44
C PHE A 235 13.25 5.00 10.16
N LYS A 236 14.44 4.48 10.56
CA LYS A 236 14.75 3.06 10.41
C LYS A 236 13.81 2.17 11.22
N GLN A 237 13.38 2.60 12.40
CA GLN A 237 12.38 1.88 13.18
C GLN A 237 11.01 1.83 12.50
N ALA A 238 10.61 2.89 11.79
CA ALA A 238 9.33 2.98 11.10
C ALA A 238 9.28 2.24 9.76
N THR A 239 10.40 2.25 9.02
CA THR A 239 10.46 1.78 7.62
C THR A 239 11.31 0.53 7.43
N THR A 240 11.98 0.03 8.47
CA THR A 240 13.00 -1.03 8.50
C THR A 240 14.31 -0.67 7.82
N ILE A 241 14.32 0.28 6.88
CA ILE A 241 15.50 0.71 6.11
C ILE A 241 15.99 2.11 6.50
N SER A 242 17.25 2.42 6.21
CA SER A 242 17.81 3.75 6.49
C SER A 242 17.21 4.82 5.57
N PRO A 243 17.17 6.12 5.99
CA PRO A 243 16.63 7.20 5.16
C PRO A 243 17.26 7.27 3.77
N LEU A 244 18.59 7.14 3.69
CA LEU A 244 19.31 7.19 2.41
C LEU A 244 18.96 6.01 1.50
N GLN A 245 18.87 4.81 2.06
CA GLN A 245 18.47 3.62 1.32
C GLN A 245 17.00 3.74 0.85
N PHE A 246 16.13 4.27 1.70
CA PHE A 246 14.74 4.53 1.37
C PHE A 246 14.60 5.45 0.15
N ILE A 247 15.25 6.63 0.16
CA ILE A 247 15.23 7.57 -0.97
C ILE A 247 15.70 6.88 -2.26
N LYS A 248 16.77 6.11 -2.15
CA LYS A 248 17.34 5.40 -3.29
C LYS A 248 16.37 4.35 -3.83
N SER A 249 15.78 3.54 -2.96
CA SER A 249 14.78 2.53 -3.36
C SER A 249 13.54 3.20 -3.98
N MET A 250 13.04 4.29 -3.39
CA MET A 250 11.94 5.07 -3.94
C MET A 250 12.23 5.58 -5.35
N ARG A 251 13.42 6.17 -5.57
CA ARG A 251 13.82 6.64 -6.91
C ARG A 251 13.91 5.50 -7.92
N LEU A 252 14.55 4.40 -7.55
CA LEU A 252 14.73 3.26 -8.46
C LEU A 252 13.41 2.56 -8.76
N ASN A 253 12.54 2.35 -7.77
CA ASN A 253 11.23 1.75 -7.98
C ASN A 253 10.34 2.64 -8.86
N ASN A 254 10.27 3.95 -8.58
CA ASN A 254 9.53 4.89 -9.43
C ASN A 254 10.06 4.92 -10.87
N ALA A 255 11.39 4.86 -11.04
CA ALA A 255 11.98 4.79 -12.38
C ALA A 255 11.62 3.47 -13.09
N ALA A 256 11.66 2.34 -12.39
CA ALA A 256 11.27 1.04 -12.93
C ALA A 256 9.81 1.02 -13.39
N MET A 257 8.90 1.59 -12.58
CA MET A 257 7.48 1.74 -12.95
C MET A 257 7.31 2.62 -14.20
N LYS A 258 7.97 3.80 -14.24
CA LYS A 258 7.92 4.69 -15.42
C LYS A 258 8.46 4.05 -16.68
N ILE A 259 9.49 3.22 -16.59
CA ILE A 259 10.02 2.45 -17.72
C ILE A 259 9.00 1.39 -18.17
N ALA A 260 8.34 0.70 -17.24
CA ALA A 260 7.27 -0.24 -17.54
C ALA A 260 6.07 0.42 -18.24
N GLU A 261 5.75 1.67 -17.88
CA GLU A 261 4.73 2.52 -18.53
C GLU A 261 5.16 3.04 -19.93
N GLY A 262 6.38 2.72 -20.37
CA GLY A 262 6.87 3.10 -21.71
C GLY A 262 7.74 4.34 -21.75
N LYS A 263 8.11 4.97 -20.64
CA LYS A 263 9.10 6.04 -20.60
C LYS A 263 10.47 5.51 -21.00
N THR A 264 11.25 6.34 -21.67
CA THR A 264 12.65 6.00 -21.95
C THR A 264 13.46 5.94 -20.65
N VAL A 265 14.54 5.16 -20.66
CA VAL A 265 15.46 5.05 -19.52
C VAL A 265 15.98 6.42 -19.04
N SER A 266 16.26 7.31 -19.99
CA SER A 266 16.73 8.68 -19.69
C SER A 266 15.64 9.50 -19.02
N GLU A 267 14.43 9.54 -19.59
CA GLU A 267 13.29 10.27 -19.02
C GLU A 267 12.97 9.77 -17.60
N ALA A 268 12.94 8.44 -17.40
CA ALA A 268 12.69 7.86 -16.09
C ALA A 268 13.77 8.25 -15.07
N ALA A 269 15.05 8.21 -15.43
CA ALA A 269 16.15 8.61 -14.56
C ALA A 269 16.06 10.09 -14.15
N TRP A 270 15.80 10.98 -15.10
CA TRP A 270 15.66 12.41 -14.82
C TRP A 270 14.44 12.70 -13.95
N ALA A 271 13.31 12.05 -14.22
CA ALA A 271 12.07 12.25 -13.48
C ALA A 271 12.18 11.92 -11.99
N VAL A 272 13.15 11.07 -11.61
CA VAL A 272 13.40 10.69 -10.21
C VAL A 272 14.69 11.30 -9.63
N GLY A 273 15.25 12.32 -10.30
CA GLY A 273 16.33 13.15 -9.76
C GLY A 273 17.77 12.66 -9.99
N TYR A 274 17.99 11.67 -10.88
CA TYR A 274 19.36 11.30 -11.27
C TYR A 274 19.90 12.29 -12.28
N GLN A 275 21.08 12.88 -11.97
CA GLN A 275 21.79 13.80 -12.85
C GLN A 275 22.70 13.09 -13.87
N SER A 276 22.92 11.78 -13.69
CA SER A 276 23.77 10.96 -14.54
C SER A 276 23.10 9.62 -14.89
N ALA A 277 22.83 9.41 -16.18
CA ALA A 277 22.29 8.17 -16.70
C ALA A 277 23.22 6.96 -16.42
N SER A 278 24.54 7.19 -16.38
CA SER A 278 25.51 6.15 -16.06
C SER A 278 25.45 5.76 -14.57
N GLN A 279 25.27 6.73 -13.66
CA GLN A 279 25.08 6.46 -12.26
C GLN A 279 23.77 5.68 -12.05
N PHE A 280 22.68 6.19 -12.62
CA PHE A 280 21.37 5.52 -12.57
C PHE A 280 21.47 4.05 -13.02
N SER A 281 22.04 3.80 -14.21
CA SER A 281 22.14 2.44 -14.75
C SER A 281 22.94 1.49 -13.87
N ARG A 282 24.04 1.98 -13.26
CA ARG A 282 24.84 1.16 -12.31
C ARG A 282 24.05 0.83 -11.05
N GLU A 283 23.36 1.83 -10.50
CA GLU A 283 22.57 1.63 -9.27
C GLU A 283 21.35 0.76 -9.51
N PHE A 284 20.68 0.94 -10.63
CA PHE A 284 19.57 0.10 -11.08
C PHE A 284 20.00 -1.36 -11.24
N LYS A 285 21.10 -1.60 -11.98
CA LYS A 285 21.63 -2.97 -12.16
C LYS A 285 22.05 -3.61 -10.85
N ARG A 286 22.62 -2.82 -9.90
CA ARG A 286 23.00 -3.35 -8.58
C ARG A 286 21.77 -3.74 -7.76
N MET A 287 20.65 -3.04 -7.90
CA MET A 287 19.42 -3.30 -7.15
C MET A 287 18.63 -4.47 -7.76
N TYR A 288 18.47 -4.52 -9.08
CA TYR A 288 17.58 -5.47 -9.75
C TYR A 288 18.31 -6.57 -10.54
N GLY A 289 19.63 -6.61 -10.49
CA GLY A 289 20.43 -7.60 -11.21
C GLY A 289 20.53 -7.41 -12.73
N GLN A 290 19.67 -6.59 -13.32
CA GLN A 290 19.59 -6.29 -14.76
C GLN A 290 19.66 -4.79 -15.05
N SER A 291 20.09 -4.42 -16.24
CA SER A 291 20.14 -3.02 -16.65
C SER A 291 18.74 -2.45 -16.88
N PRO A 292 18.56 -1.10 -16.81
CA PRO A 292 17.28 -0.46 -17.12
C PRO A 292 16.77 -0.76 -18.54
N ARG A 293 17.68 -1.04 -19.48
CA ARG A 293 17.32 -1.37 -20.86
C ARG A 293 16.81 -2.83 -20.96
N GLU A 294 17.45 -3.76 -20.29
CA GLU A 294 16.97 -5.14 -20.19
C GLU A 294 15.61 -5.19 -19.49
N TRP A 295 15.47 -4.41 -18.41
CA TRP A 295 14.20 -4.22 -17.70
C TRP A 295 13.07 -3.71 -18.60
N SER A 296 13.33 -2.70 -19.43
CA SER A 296 12.35 -2.16 -20.37
C SER A 296 11.79 -3.23 -21.32
N HIS A 297 12.61 -4.15 -21.77
CA HIS A 297 12.16 -5.23 -22.65
C HIS A 297 11.32 -6.29 -21.92
N SER A 298 11.70 -6.66 -20.69
CA SER A 298 10.97 -7.67 -19.91
C SER A 298 9.67 -7.09 -19.31
N ALA A 299 9.68 -5.86 -18.82
CA ALA A 299 8.52 -5.23 -18.17
C ALA A 299 7.40 -4.89 -19.17
N GLN A 300 7.74 -4.50 -20.41
CA GLN A 300 6.74 -4.28 -21.46
C GLN A 300 6.02 -5.57 -21.87
N ALA A 301 6.65 -6.72 -21.69
CA ALA A 301 5.99 -8.02 -21.86
C ALA A 301 5.03 -8.33 -20.70
N SER A 302 5.38 -7.94 -19.48
CA SER A 302 4.56 -8.19 -18.26
C SER A 302 3.47 -7.13 -18.02
N ALA A 303 3.71 -5.86 -18.36
CA ALA A 303 2.74 -4.77 -18.20
C ALA A 303 1.50 -4.88 -19.10
N ARG A 304 1.51 -5.80 -20.06
CA ARG A 304 0.31 -6.16 -20.85
C ARG A 304 -0.63 -7.13 -20.15
N LEU A 305 -0.23 -7.60 -18.94
CA LEU A 305 -0.92 -8.64 -18.16
C LEU A 305 -1.45 -8.11 -16.81
N ILE A 306 -1.25 -6.82 -16.50
CA ILE A 306 -1.75 -6.16 -15.28
C ILE A 306 -2.84 -5.16 -15.63
#